data_011976164638cce20184b3853bd1d1bb
#
_entry.id   011976164638cce20184b3853bd1d1bb
#
_cell.length_a   1.000
_cell.length_b   1.000
_cell.length_c   1.000
_cell.angle_alpha   90.00
_cell.angle_beta   90.00
_cell.angle_gamma   90.00
#
_symmetry.space_group_name_H-M   'P 1'
#
loop_
_entity.id
_entity.type
_entity.pdbx_description
1 polymer ?
#
loop_
_entity_poly.entity_id
_entity_poly.type
_entity_poly.pdbx_seq_one_letter_code
_entity_poly.pdbx_strand_id
1 'polypeptide(L)'
;MRNPSIPKHVDIAIIGGGMAGLSAAATLSEMGIKNVAVFEAQKLANADGSSFGESRMYREMYSDPVLCKLAKESNKLWSEQESSSNKPLRKQHGLLFYGESWDEETIEGSIPGAQKVMDDQNIPYEFLSSEKISERFPIKPKEHFVGLFEPSAGAILSDRAIDNWIQTIRRNGNQIFEDCRINKINEKNNELEIIENNSVSFDELIVASGMWTNELLVNLGLKLDIKIWPMLWAHYLVEEKFINSYPQWFCFQKSMDDDGGLYYGFPVISRNKNNIPRIKVGIDWAPPNIIGIDNKSMENPFMDPLKKLLDDFILNNINGVIGCDETFVSPYTMTSDVNFILDKPKPNITVFSGGSGQSFKFAPLIGKCLAEKALNKNCSFDISCW
;
A
#
# COMPACT_ATOMS: atom_id res chain seq x y z
N MET A 1 -13.57 26.90 -2.38
CA MET A 1 -14.66 26.48 -3.30
C MET A 1 -15.72 25.81 -2.44
N ARG A 2 -17.01 26.05 -2.67
CA ARG A 2 -18.08 25.32 -1.94
C ARG A 2 -18.02 23.87 -2.38
N ASN A 3 -18.10 22.91 -1.45
CA ASN A 3 -18.28 21.51 -1.81
C ASN A 3 -19.51 21.40 -2.74
N PRO A 4 -19.40 20.62 -3.84
CA PRO A 4 -20.55 20.40 -4.70
C PRO A 4 -21.68 19.79 -3.86
N SER A 5 -22.93 20.10 -4.21
CA SER A 5 -24.08 19.46 -3.54
C SER A 5 -24.08 17.98 -3.82
N ILE A 6 -24.32 17.17 -2.80
CA ILE A 6 -24.43 15.70 -2.92
C ILE A 6 -25.59 15.39 -3.86
N PRO A 7 -25.38 14.55 -4.90
CA PRO A 7 -26.44 14.17 -5.82
C PRO A 7 -27.46 13.27 -5.12
N LYS A 8 -28.69 13.23 -5.63
CA LYS A 8 -29.71 12.30 -5.12
C LYS A 8 -29.47 10.85 -5.54
N HIS A 9 -28.78 10.65 -6.68
CA HIS A 9 -28.50 9.36 -7.25
C HIS A 9 -27.18 9.35 -8.00
N VAL A 10 -26.47 8.24 -7.94
CA VAL A 10 -25.29 7.93 -8.76
C VAL A 10 -25.39 6.52 -9.31
N ASP A 11 -24.83 6.27 -10.49
CA ASP A 11 -24.83 4.92 -11.08
C ASP A 11 -23.86 4.04 -10.29
N ILE A 12 -22.67 4.56 -9.94
CA ILE A 12 -21.70 3.82 -9.14
C ILE A 12 -21.25 4.70 -7.97
N ALA A 13 -21.54 4.24 -6.76
CA ALA A 13 -21.02 4.81 -5.53
C ALA A 13 -19.75 4.07 -5.09
N ILE A 14 -18.77 4.81 -4.58
CA ILE A 14 -17.52 4.24 -4.02
C ILE A 14 -17.32 4.82 -2.63
N ILE A 15 -17.24 3.98 -1.61
CA ILE A 15 -16.94 4.39 -0.24
C ILE A 15 -15.45 4.20 0.03
N GLY A 16 -14.75 5.29 0.31
CA GLY A 16 -13.33 5.37 0.63
C GLY A 16 -12.50 5.99 -0.49
N GLY A 17 -11.86 7.12 -0.18
CA GLY A 17 -10.93 7.88 -1.04
C GLY A 17 -9.48 7.45 -0.89
N GLY A 18 -9.24 6.20 -0.50
CA GLY A 18 -7.93 5.58 -0.46
C GLY A 18 -7.49 5.04 -1.84
N MET A 19 -6.36 4.35 -1.85
CA MET A 19 -5.74 3.78 -3.05
C MET A 19 -6.73 2.94 -3.89
N ALA A 20 -7.48 2.02 -3.27
CA ALA A 20 -8.36 1.12 -3.99
C ALA A 20 -9.58 1.86 -4.58
N GLY A 21 -10.23 2.71 -3.79
CA GLY A 21 -11.39 3.47 -4.27
C GLY A 21 -11.04 4.48 -5.35
N LEU A 22 -9.94 5.23 -5.19
CA LEU A 22 -9.50 6.20 -6.21
C LEU A 22 -9.04 5.51 -7.49
N SER A 23 -8.31 4.40 -7.39
CA SER A 23 -7.89 3.65 -8.57
C SER A 23 -9.10 3.04 -9.32
N ALA A 24 -10.10 2.51 -8.60
CA ALA A 24 -11.34 2.01 -9.20
C ALA A 24 -12.13 3.13 -9.90
N ALA A 25 -12.29 4.28 -9.23
CA ALA A 25 -12.98 5.44 -9.81
C ALA A 25 -12.26 5.99 -11.05
N ALA A 26 -10.94 6.06 -11.02
CA ALA A 26 -10.13 6.48 -12.17
C ALA A 26 -10.30 5.52 -13.33
N THR A 27 -10.23 4.21 -13.08
CA THR A 27 -10.44 3.17 -14.11
C THR A 27 -11.83 3.25 -14.72
N LEU A 28 -12.88 3.36 -13.92
CA LEU A 28 -14.26 3.57 -14.41
C LEU A 28 -14.35 4.82 -15.28
N SER A 29 -13.68 5.90 -14.85
CA SER A 29 -13.65 7.15 -15.60
C SER A 29 -12.94 7.01 -16.97
N GLU A 30 -11.85 6.27 -17.03
CA GLU A 30 -11.12 5.96 -18.27
C GLU A 30 -11.92 5.02 -19.20
N MET A 31 -12.72 4.13 -18.63
CA MET A 31 -13.70 3.32 -19.39
C MET A 31 -14.87 4.13 -19.92
N GLY A 32 -14.94 5.43 -19.63
CA GLY A 32 -16.02 6.31 -20.10
C GLY A 32 -17.28 6.28 -19.25
N ILE A 33 -17.27 5.57 -18.11
CA ILE A 33 -18.41 5.50 -17.20
C ILE A 33 -18.62 6.87 -16.55
N LYS A 34 -19.85 7.33 -16.56
CA LYS A 34 -20.28 8.62 -15.99
C LYS A 34 -21.06 8.39 -14.71
N ASN A 35 -21.36 9.48 -14.01
CA ASN A 35 -22.14 9.45 -12.78
C ASN A 35 -21.55 8.52 -11.69
N VAL A 36 -20.21 8.51 -11.59
CA VAL A 36 -19.46 7.81 -10.55
C VAL A 36 -19.11 8.82 -9.45
N ALA A 37 -19.34 8.46 -8.19
CA ALA A 37 -19.01 9.31 -7.05
C ALA A 37 -18.20 8.55 -5.98
N VAL A 38 -17.11 9.16 -5.54
CA VAL A 38 -16.31 8.71 -4.39
C VAL A 38 -16.72 9.51 -3.16
N PHE A 39 -17.01 8.82 -2.06
CA PHE A 39 -17.34 9.40 -0.77
C PHE A 39 -16.21 9.10 0.22
N GLU A 40 -15.49 10.13 0.63
CA GLU A 40 -14.39 10.04 1.60
C GLU A 40 -14.79 10.72 2.91
N ALA A 41 -14.62 10.00 4.01
CA ALA A 41 -15.03 10.46 5.33
C ALA A 41 -14.25 11.69 5.83
N GLN A 42 -13.05 11.88 5.32
CA GLN A 42 -12.12 12.95 5.69
C GLN A 42 -11.58 13.66 4.44
N LYS A 43 -10.44 14.32 4.58
CA LYS A 43 -9.69 14.81 3.42
C LYS A 43 -8.97 13.65 2.72
N LEU A 44 -8.84 13.77 1.40
CA LEU A 44 -8.03 12.80 0.64
C LEU A 44 -6.58 12.78 1.16
N ALA A 45 -5.95 11.62 1.09
CA ALA A 45 -4.59 11.39 1.56
C ALA A 45 -4.36 11.74 3.06
N ASN A 46 -5.41 11.65 3.89
CA ASN A 46 -5.30 11.84 5.34
C ASN A 46 -4.41 10.78 6.00
N ALA A 47 -3.84 11.11 7.15
CA ALA A 47 -2.89 10.24 7.86
C ALA A 47 -3.54 9.05 8.60
N ASP A 48 -4.87 9.03 8.73
CA ASP A 48 -5.57 7.94 9.42
C ASP A 48 -5.68 6.67 8.59
N GLY A 49 -5.59 6.81 7.25
CA GLY A 49 -5.64 5.68 6.32
C GLY A 49 -4.27 5.11 5.98
N SER A 50 -4.25 3.89 5.43
CA SER A 50 -3.01 3.22 4.98
C SER A 50 -2.44 3.80 3.67
N SER A 51 -3.18 4.67 2.98
CA SER A 51 -2.73 5.26 1.71
C SER A 51 -1.84 6.50 1.89
N PHE A 52 -1.72 7.03 3.10
CA PHE A 52 -0.89 8.17 3.45
C PHE A 52 0.60 7.89 3.23
N GLY A 53 1.36 8.94 2.90
CA GLY A 53 2.81 8.92 2.73
C GLY A 53 3.25 9.10 1.28
N GLU A 54 4.56 9.29 1.08
CA GLU A 54 5.15 9.75 -0.18
C GLU A 54 5.59 8.62 -1.12
N SER A 55 5.75 7.40 -0.58
CA SER A 55 6.33 6.29 -1.32
C SER A 55 5.74 4.94 -0.97
N ARG A 56 5.66 4.08 -2.00
CA ARG A 56 5.36 2.65 -1.90
C ARG A 56 6.34 1.88 -2.78
N MET A 57 6.56 0.62 -2.46
CA MET A 57 7.47 -0.24 -3.22
C MET A 57 6.74 -0.84 -4.43
N TYR A 58 7.40 -0.94 -5.58
CA TYR A 58 7.01 -1.84 -6.65
C TYR A 58 8.16 -2.78 -6.98
N ARG A 59 7.84 -4.03 -7.33
CA ARG A 59 8.81 -5.10 -7.57
C ARG A 59 8.17 -6.26 -8.31
N GLU A 60 8.98 -7.16 -8.82
CA GLU A 60 8.60 -8.49 -9.30
C GLU A 60 9.22 -9.61 -8.43
N MET A 61 10.10 -9.27 -7.51
CA MET A 61 10.75 -10.16 -6.55
C MET A 61 9.76 -10.63 -5.48
N TYR A 62 9.28 -11.85 -5.60
CA TYR A 62 8.36 -12.54 -4.69
C TYR A 62 8.72 -14.00 -4.56
N SER A 63 8.52 -14.62 -3.38
CA SER A 63 8.57 -16.06 -3.18
C SER A 63 7.33 -16.77 -3.73
N ASP A 64 6.21 -16.04 -3.86
CA ASP A 64 4.97 -16.56 -4.43
C ASP A 64 4.93 -16.32 -5.95
N PRO A 65 4.83 -17.39 -6.78
CA PRO A 65 4.81 -17.25 -8.23
C PRO A 65 3.54 -16.59 -8.78
N VAL A 66 2.42 -16.64 -8.06
CA VAL A 66 1.16 -15.98 -8.46
C VAL A 66 1.27 -14.49 -8.21
N LEU A 67 1.72 -14.07 -7.01
CA LEU A 67 1.97 -12.66 -6.71
C LEU A 67 3.01 -12.05 -7.66
N CYS A 68 4.04 -12.82 -8.03
CA CYS A 68 5.02 -12.38 -9.02
C CYS A 68 4.37 -12.08 -10.38
N LYS A 69 3.49 -12.96 -10.89
CA LYS A 69 2.74 -12.73 -12.14
C LYS A 69 1.84 -11.51 -12.04
N LEU A 70 1.07 -11.38 -10.95
CA LEU A 70 0.21 -10.22 -10.73
C LEU A 70 1.01 -8.93 -10.62
N ALA A 71 2.21 -8.96 -10.02
CA ALA A 71 3.10 -7.80 -9.97
C ALA A 71 3.57 -7.38 -11.37
N LYS A 72 3.90 -8.32 -12.25
CA LYS A 72 4.23 -8.05 -13.66
C LYS A 72 3.06 -7.36 -14.39
N GLU A 73 1.84 -7.89 -14.22
CA GLU A 73 0.65 -7.28 -14.82
C GLU A 73 0.38 -5.89 -14.23
N SER A 74 0.52 -5.72 -12.92
CA SER A 74 0.38 -4.42 -12.29
C SER A 74 1.43 -3.42 -12.79
N ASN A 75 2.68 -3.85 -12.99
CA ASN A 75 3.75 -3.00 -13.53
C ASN A 75 3.46 -2.53 -14.96
N LYS A 76 2.79 -3.34 -15.80
CA LYS A 76 2.33 -2.92 -17.13
C LYS A 76 1.25 -1.83 -17.01
N LEU A 77 0.26 -2.03 -16.14
CA LEU A 77 -0.80 -1.05 -15.88
C LEU A 77 -0.24 0.27 -15.33
N TRP A 78 0.76 0.21 -14.44
CA TRP A 78 1.48 1.41 -13.99
C TRP A 78 2.14 2.14 -15.16
N SER A 79 2.75 1.43 -16.10
CA SER A 79 3.37 2.05 -17.29
C SER A 79 2.34 2.70 -18.21
N GLU A 80 1.16 2.09 -18.35
CA GLU A 80 0.04 2.67 -19.09
C GLU A 80 -0.44 3.99 -18.44
N GLN A 81 -0.60 4.01 -17.12
CA GLN A 81 -0.98 5.21 -16.38
C GLN A 81 0.10 6.31 -16.47
N GLU A 82 1.38 5.93 -16.41
CA GLU A 82 2.50 6.88 -16.60
C GLU A 82 2.49 7.52 -17.99
N SER A 83 2.14 6.76 -19.03
CA SER A 83 2.06 7.27 -20.40
C SER A 83 0.98 8.35 -20.58
N SER A 84 -0.06 8.32 -19.75
CA SER A 84 -1.14 9.32 -19.72
C SER A 84 -0.94 10.43 -18.68
N SER A 85 0.05 10.29 -17.81
CA SER A 85 0.37 11.23 -16.75
C SER A 85 1.35 12.30 -17.22
N ASN A 86 1.19 13.53 -16.72
CA ASN A 86 2.14 14.63 -16.98
C ASN A 86 3.40 14.56 -16.07
N LYS A 87 3.45 13.61 -15.14
CA LYS A 87 4.55 13.45 -14.17
C LYS A 87 4.87 11.96 -14.00
N PRO A 88 6.13 11.60 -13.74
CA PRO A 88 6.48 10.23 -13.38
C PRO A 88 5.72 9.80 -12.12
N LEU A 89 5.09 8.64 -12.14
CA LEU A 89 4.41 8.04 -11.00
C LEU A 89 5.32 7.09 -10.23
N ARG A 90 6.39 6.62 -10.88
CA ARG A 90 7.39 5.71 -10.31
C ARG A 90 8.79 6.26 -10.50
N LYS A 91 9.71 5.78 -9.66
CA LYS A 91 11.14 6.05 -9.78
C LYS A 91 11.90 4.75 -9.55
N GLN A 92 12.67 4.33 -10.55
CA GLN A 92 13.48 3.13 -10.48
C GLN A 92 14.75 3.38 -9.65
N HIS A 93 14.94 2.56 -8.61
CA HIS A 93 16.09 2.60 -7.71
C HIS A 93 16.71 1.22 -7.51
N GLY A 94 16.05 0.18 -8.02
CA GLY A 94 16.33 -1.19 -7.66
C GLY A 94 15.81 -1.56 -6.27
N LEU A 95 15.69 -2.85 -6.03
CA LEU A 95 15.34 -3.44 -4.73
C LEU A 95 16.40 -4.45 -4.33
N LEU A 96 16.90 -4.32 -3.11
CA LEU A 96 17.80 -5.27 -2.48
C LEU A 96 17.05 -6.06 -1.40
N PHE A 97 16.86 -7.37 -1.60
CA PHE A 97 16.62 -8.30 -0.51
C PHE A 97 17.96 -8.74 0.03
N TYR A 98 18.23 -8.56 1.32
CA TYR A 98 19.49 -9.00 1.92
C TYR A 98 19.26 -9.51 3.33
N GLY A 99 20.15 -10.35 3.80
CA GLY A 99 20.10 -10.87 5.15
C GLY A 99 20.55 -12.31 5.25
N GLU A 100 20.00 -13.02 6.23
CA GLU A 100 20.23 -14.46 6.38
C GLU A 100 19.50 -15.20 5.26
N SER A 101 20.20 -16.18 4.66
CA SER A 101 19.58 -17.09 3.71
C SER A 101 19.02 -18.28 4.48
N TRP A 102 17.72 -18.36 4.66
CA TRP A 102 17.02 -19.48 5.28
C TRP A 102 15.78 -19.87 4.48
N ASP A 103 15.31 -21.10 4.67
CA ASP A 103 14.19 -21.63 3.90
C ASP A 103 12.82 -21.28 4.51
N GLU A 104 12.78 -20.69 5.69
CA GLU A 104 11.53 -20.29 6.34
C GLU A 104 10.94 -19.06 5.64
N GLU A 105 9.67 -19.17 5.27
CA GLU A 105 8.94 -18.05 4.68
C GLU A 105 8.51 -17.05 5.76
N THR A 106 8.76 -15.77 5.50
CA THR A 106 8.19 -14.65 6.25
C THR A 106 6.95 -14.13 5.52
N ILE A 107 6.28 -13.12 6.08
CA ILE A 107 5.17 -12.41 5.42
C ILE A 107 5.59 -11.81 4.04
N GLU A 108 6.86 -11.50 3.87
CA GLU A 108 7.45 -11.00 2.62
C GLU A 108 8.16 -12.11 1.81
N GLY A 109 8.10 -13.36 2.25
CA GLY A 109 8.78 -14.50 1.66
C GLY A 109 10.17 -14.72 2.23
N SER A 110 11.05 -15.34 1.45
CA SER A 110 12.45 -15.63 1.79
C SER A 110 13.38 -15.29 0.63
N ILE A 111 14.66 -15.11 0.89
CA ILE A 111 15.68 -14.90 -0.16
C ILE A 111 15.74 -16.10 -1.11
N PRO A 112 15.85 -17.37 -0.64
CA PRO A 112 15.85 -18.53 -1.52
C PRO A 112 14.55 -18.71 -2.30
N GLY A 113 13.39 -18.47 -1.67
CA GLY A 113 12.08 -18.54 -2.32
C GLY A 113 11.96 -17.52 -3.46
N ALA A 114 12.36 -16.28 -3.20
CA ALA A 114 12.37 -15.23 -4.20
C ALA A 114 13.31 -15.54 -5.37
N GLN A 115 14.53 -16.03 -5.07
CA GLN A 115 15.48 -16.43 -6.10
C GLN A 115 14.89 -17.50 -7.02
N LYS A 116 14.32 -18.56 -6.45
CA LYS A 116 13.69 -19.64 -7.22
C LYS A 116 12.60 -19.12 -8.16
N VAL A 117 11.71 -18.27 -7.67
CA VAL A 117 10.61 -17.72 -8.50
C VAL A 117 11.16 -16.82 -9.60
N MET A 118 12.18 -16.00 -9.31
CA MET A 118 12.82 -15.15 -10.32
C MET A 118 13.49 -15.98 -11.42
N ASP A 119 14.19 -17.07 -11.06
CA ASP A 119 14.78 -18.03 -12.02
C ASP A 119 13.68 -18.67 -12.88
N ASP A 120 12.63 -19.22 -12.27
CA ASP A 120 11.52 -19.90 -12.95
C ASP A 120 10.76 -18.95 -13.91
N GLN A 121 10.69 -17.67 -13.58
CA GLN A 121 9.97 -16.65 -14.37
C GLN A 121 10.87 -15.79 -15.24
N ASN A 122 12.18 -16.09 -15.32
CA ASN A 122 13.19 -15.37 -16.10
C ASN A 122 13.22 -13.85 -15.76
N ILE A 123 13.17 -13.51 -14.47
CA ILE A 123 13.31 -12.13 -14.00
C ILE A 123 14.79 -11.87 -13.72
N PRO A 124 15.40 -10.83 -14.33
CA PRO A 124 16.80 -10.52 -14.08
C PRO A 124 17.04 -10.04 -12.65
N TYR A 125 18.06 -10.59 -12.00
CA TYR A 125 18.56 -10.15 -10.71
C TYR A 125 20.08 -10.31 -10.63
N GLU A 126 20.68 -9.69 -9.62
CA GLU A 126 22.08 -9.86 -9.27
C GLU A 126 22.18 -10.51 -7.89
N PHE A 127 22.98 -11.59 -7.78
CA PHE A 127 23.33 -12.14 -6.47
C PHE A 127 24.55 -11.39 -5.91
N LEU A 128 24.44 -10.92 -4.66
CA LEU A 128 25.46 -10.09 -4.02
C LEU A 128 25.95 -10.76 -2.72
N SER A 129 27.27 -10.80 -2.52
CA SER A 129 27.82 -11.10 -1.20
C SER A 129 27.74 -9.89 -0.27
N SER A 130 27.99 -10.07 1.03
CA SER A 130 28.02 -8.99 2.01
C SER A 130 29.00 -7.89 1.64
N GLU A 131 30.20 -8.24 1.13
CA GLU A 131 31.19 -7.26 0.68
C GLU A 131 30.66 -6.41 -0.47
N LYS A 132 30.06 -7.05 -1.49
CA LYS A 132 29.48 -6.32 -2.64
C LYS A 132 28.30 -5.44 -2.26
N ILE A 133 27.50 -5.84 -1.26
CA ILE A 133 26.44 -4.98 -0.70
C ILE A 133 27.06 -3.73 -0.07
N SER A 134 28.08 -3.89 0.75
CA SER A 134 28.77 -2.78 1.43
C SER A 134 29.52 -1.85 0.46
N GLU A 135 30.09 -2.39 -0.62
CA GLU A 135 30.76 -1.60 -1.66
C GLU A 135 29.78 -0.75 -2.47
N ARG A 136 28.59 -1.30 -2.74
CA ARG A 136 27.61 -0.67 -3.63
C ARG A 136 26.63 0.25 -2.92
N PHE A 137 26.27 -0.05 -1.69
CA PHE A 137 25.21 0.62 -0.95
C PHE A 137 25.71 1.08 0.44
N PRO A 138 25.14 2.14 1.01
CA PRO A 138 25.47 2.57 2.35
C PRO A 138 24.84 1.66 3.43
N ILE A 139 25.03 0.36 3.30
CA ILE A 139 24.49 -0.70 4.16
C ILE A 139 25.67 -1.47 4.76
N LYS A 140 25.56 -1.86 6.03
CA LYS A 140 26.52 -2.67 6.77
C LYS A 140 25.92 -4.06 7.04
N PRO A 141 25.93 -4.98 6.07
CA PRO A 141 25.45 -6.34 6.29
C PRO A 141 26.41 -7.11 7.21
N LYS A 142 25.91 -8.11 7.92
CA LYS A 142 26.77 -9.10 8.60
C LYS A 142 27.55 -9.91 7.56
N GLU A 143 28.72 -10.44 7.93
CA GLU A 143 29.63 -11.14 7.00
C GLU A 143 28.97 -12.30 6.24
N HIS A 144 28.07 -13.03 6.90
CA HIS A 144 27.38 -14.19 6.32
C HIS A 144 26.10 -13.83 5.54
N PHE A 145 25.71 -12.54 5.47
CA PHE A 145 24.53 -12.12 4.73
C PHE A 145 24.75 -12.21 3.22
N VAL A 146 23.69 -12.55 2.52
CA VAL A 146 23.62 -12.55 1.07
C VAL A 146 22.53 -11.60 0.59
N GLY A 147 22.53 -11.27 -0.68
CA GLY A 147 21.50 -10.40 -1.25
C GLY A 147 21.11 -10.77 -2.67
N LEU A 148 19.86 -10.45 -3.00
CA LEU A 148 19.35 -10.42 -4.37
C LEU A 148 18.99 -8.96 -4.69
N PHE A 149 19.49 -8.48 -5.81
CA PHE A 149 19.18 -7.12 -6.28
C PHE A 149 18.40 -7.19 -7.58
N GLU A 150 17.16 -6.67 -7.56
CA GLU A 150 16.31 -6.49 -8.73
C GLU A 150 16.46 -5.07 -9.27
N PRO A 151 17.16 -4.86 -10.41
CA PRO A 151 17.38 -3.50 -10.95
C PRO A 151 16.11 -2.81 -11.44
N SER A 152 15.10 -3.58 -11.86
CA SER A 152 13.84 -3.06 -12.43
C SER A 152 12.88 -2.51 -11.39
N ALA A 153 13.03 -2.90 -10.13
CA ALA A 153 12.20 -2.44 -9.03
C ALA A 153 12.43 -0.97 -8.64
N GLY A 154 11.54 -0.44 -7.83
CA GLY A 154 11.66 0.95 -7.40
C GLY A 154 10.52 1.45 -6.54
N ALA A 155 10.42 2.77 -6.40
CA ALA A 155 9.40 3.46 -5.62
C ALA A 155 8.25 3.96 -6.50
N ILE A 156 7.02 3.69 -6.08
CA ILE A 156 5.83 4.41 -6.50
C ILE A 156 5.78 5.69 -5.69
N LEU A 157 5.64 6.82 -6.36
CA LEU A 157 5.42 8.13 -5.77
C LEU A 157 3.93 8.24 -5.44
N SER A 158 3.54 7.77 -4.26
CA SER A 158 2.15 7.51 -3.91
C SER A 158 1.27 8.75 -3.88
N ASP A 159 1.81 9.90 -3.47
CA ASP A 159 1.17 11.20 -3.56
C ASP A 159 0.82 11.57 -5.02
N ARG A 160 1.76 11.36 -5.94
CA ARG A 160 1.56 11.62 -7.38
C ARG A 160 0.56 10.66 -8.01
N ALA A 161 0.58 9.39 -7.60
CA ALA A 161 -0.39 8.39 -8.05
C ALA A 161 -1.81 8.77 -7.63
N ILE A 162 -1.99 9.17 -6.37
CA ILE A 162 -3.27 9.65 -5.84
C ILE A 162 -3.73 10.91 -6.60
N ASP A 163 -2.85 11.89 -6.79
CA ASP A 163 -3.15 13.10 -7.55
C ASP A 163 -3.57 12.78 -9.00
N ASN A 164 -2.88 11.83 -9.65
CA ASN A 164 -3.19 11.40 -11.01
C ASN A 164 -4.60 10.79 -11.10
N TRP A 165 -4.98 9.93 -10.16
CA TRP A 165 -6.32 9.34 -10.11
C TRP A 165 -7.38 10.41 -9.85
N ILE A 166 -7.16 11.35 -8.91
CA ILE A 166 -8.07 12.48 -8.64
C ILE A 166 -8.30 13.31 -9.89
N GLN A 167 -7.21 13.66 -10.61
CA GLN A 167 -7.31 14.44 -11.84
C GLN A 167 -8.05 13.67 -12.94
N THR A 168 -7.81 12.36 -13.06
CA THR A 168 -8.50 11.50 -14.03
C THR A 168 -9.99 11.45 -13.77
N ILE A 169 -10.41 11.24 -12.51
CA ILE A 169 -11.81 11.23 -12.10
C ILE A 169 -12.48 12.56 -12.46
N ARG A 170 -11.90 13.69 -12.05
CA ARG A 170 -12.46 15.04 -12.25
C ARG A 170 -12.51 15.44 -13.72
N ARG A 171 -11.46 15.15 -14.49
CA ARG A 171 -11.37 15.44 -15.93
C ARG A 171 -12.47 14.73 -16.73
N ASN A 172 -12.86 13.54 -16.28
CA ASN A 172 -13.94 12.77 -16.91
C ASN A 172 -15.35 13.14 -16.40
N GLY A 173 -15.48 14.14 -15.53
CA GLY A 173 -16.75 14.64 -15.03
C GLY A 173 -17.33 13.85 -13.86
N ASN A 174 -16.58 12.88 -13.31
CA ASN A 174 -16.96 12.15 -12.11
C ASN A 174 -16.59 12.92 -10.84
N GLN A 175 -17.18 12.56 -9.70
CA GLN A 175 -17.17 13.38 -8.50
C GLN A 175 -16.44 12.72 -7.33
N ILE A 176 -15.84 13.55 -6.48
CA ILE A 176 -15.24 13.15 -5.22
C ILE A 176 -15.76 14.07 -4.14
N PHE A 177 -16.35 13.51 -3.11
CA PHE A 177 -16.87 14.22 -1.94
C PHE A 177 -15.98 13.92 -0.75
N GLU A 178 -15.26 14.94 -0.29
CA GLU A 178 -14.46 14.91 0.94
C GLU A 178 -15.31 15.37 2.13
N ASP A 179 -14.88 15.00 3.35
CA ASP A 179 -15.62 15.27 4.60
C ASP A 179 -17.06 14.73 4.53
N CYS A 180 -17.23 13.61 3.82
CA CYS A 180 -18.51 13.00 3.52
C CYS A 180 -18.56 11.56 4.06
N ARG A 181 -18.75 11.43 5.37
CA ARG A 181 -18.79 10.13 6.04
C ARG A 181 -20.09 9.41 5.78
N ILE A 182 -19.98 8.19 5.23
CA ILE A 182 -21.12 7.26 5.14
C ILE A 182 -21.33 6.61 6.50
N ASN A 183 -22.55 6.73 7.01
CA ASN A 183 -22.95 6.17 8.31
C ASN A 183 -23.48 4.75 8.17
N LYS A 184 -24.22 4.49 7.07
CA LYS A 184 -24.89 3.21 6.87
C LYS A 184 -25.16 2.93 5.39
N ILE A 185 -25.12 1.66 5.03
CA ILE A 185 -25.57 1.14 3.74
C ILE A 185 -26.95 0.53 3.93
N ASN A 186 -27.97 1.08 3.25
CA ASN A 186 -29.32 0.56 3.23
C ASN A 186 -29.52 -0.29 1.97
N GLU A 187 -29.30 -1.61 2.10
CA GLU A 187 -29.40 -2.57 0.98
C GLU A 187 -30.83 -2.60 0.35
N LYS A 188 -31.87 -2.42 1.15
CA LYS A 188 -33.25 -2.52 0.64
C LYS A 188 -33.60 -1.44 -0.36
N ASN A 189 -33.05 -0.24 -0.16
CA ASN A 189 -33.33 0.92 -1.00
C ASN A 189 -32.17 1.26 -1.95
N ASN A 190 -31.05 0.50 -1.90
CA ASN A 190 -29.79 0.84 -2.55
C ASN A 190 -29.36 2.30 -2.24
N GLU A 191 -29.25 2.62 -0.98
CA GLU A 191 -29.03 3.99 -0.51
C GLU A 191 -27.90 4.07 0.53
N LEU A 192 -27.07 5.08 0.42
CA LEU A 192 -26.06 5.44 1.43
C LEU A 192 -26.63 6.53 2.31
N GLU A 193 -26.66 6.28 3.61
CA GLU A 193 -26.98 7.29 4.61
C GLU A 193 -25.72 8.07 5.00
N ILE A 194 -25.72 9.37 4.72
CA ILE A 194 -24.61 10.28 5.02
C ILE A 194 -24.91 10.95 6.37
N ILE A 195 -23.88 11.26 7.14
CA ILE A 195 -24.04 12.07 8.36
C ILE A 195 -24.76 13.39 7.96
N GLU A 196 -25.58 13.94 8.85
CA GLU A 196 -26.42 15.14 8.65
C GLU A 196 -27.73 14.92 7.86
N ASN A 197 -28.28 13.70 7.89
CA ASN A 197 -29.57 13.36 7.27
C ASN A 197 -29.62 13.53 5.73
N ASN A 198 -28.49 13.47 5.06
CA ASN A 198 -28.43 13.37 3.62
C ASN A 198 -28.35 11.91 3.20
N SER A 199 -28.87 11.59 2.03
CA SER A 199 -28.74 10.27 1.43
C SER A 199 -28.51 10.35 -0.06
N VAL A 200 -27.91 9.28 -0.62
CA VAL A 200 -27.70 9.11 -2.05
C VAL A 200 -28.02 7.69 -2.44
N SER A 201 -28.86 7.50 -3.46
CA SER A 201 -29.11 6.18 -4.04
C SER A 201 -28.05 5.81 -5.06
N PHE A 202 -27.88 4.51 -5.26
CA PHE A 202 -26.88 3.95 -6.20
C PHE A 202 -27.43 2.73 -6.92
N ASP A 203 -26.90 2.43 -8.12
CA ASP A 203 -27.14 1.16 -8.80
C ASP A 203 -26.10 0.12 -8.38
N GLU A 204 -24.81 0.48 -8.35
CA GLU A 204 -23.69 -0.36 -7.92
C GLU A 204 -22.87 0.35 -6.83
N LEU A 205 -22.34 -0.42 -5.90
CA LEU A 205 -21.53 0.06 -4.80
C LEU A 205 -20.18 -0.64 -4.75
N ILE A 206 -19.11 0.13 -4.58
CA ILE A 206 -17.79 -0.36 -4.21
C ILE A 206 -17.48 0.08 -2.78
N VAL A 207 -17.22 -0.86 -1.88
CA VAL A 207 -16.76 -0.59 -0.51
C VAL A 207 -15.24 -0.82 -0.45
N ALA A 208 -14.48 0.26 -0.31
CA ALA A 208 -13.02 0.28 -0.25
C ALA A 208 -12.53 1.13 0.94
N SER A 209 -13.19 0.98 2.09
CA SER A 209 -13.05 1.83 3.27
C SER A 209 -11.94 1.40 4.23
N GLY A 210 -11.00 0.55 3.78
CA GLY A 210 -9.83 0.16 4.55
C GLY A 210 -10.19 -0.50 5.89
N MET A 211 -9.63 0.01 6.98
CA MET A 211 -9.87 -0.57 8.31
C MET A 211 -11.31 -0.41 8.82
N TRP A 212 -12.09 0.51 8.25
CA TRP A 212 -13.51 0.74 8.61
C TRP A 212 -14.48 -0.14 7.83
N THR A 213 -14.00 -1.07 7.00
CA THR A 213 -14.84 -1.91 6.13
C THR A 213 -15.88 -2.70 6.94
N ASN A 214 -15.49 -3.35 8.02
CA ASN A 214 -16.42 -4.12 8.84
C ASN A 214 -17.49 -3.28 9.54
N GLU A 215 -17.22 -2.02 9.85
CA GLU A 215 -18.22 -1.10 10.43
C GLU A 215 -19.38 -0.86 9.47
N LEU A 216 -19.09 -0.76 8.18
CA LEU A 216 -20.10 -0.56 7.14
C LEU A 216 -20.81 -1.87 6.77
N LEU A 217 -20.07 -2.98 6.72
CA LEU A 217 -20.62 -4.26 6.30
C LEU A 217 -21.54 -4.92 7.34
N VAL A 218 -21.41 -4.56 8.61
CA VAL A 218 -22.25 -5.12 9.70
C VAL A 218 -23.76 -4.90 9.43
N ASN A 219 -24.13 -3.78 8.82
CA ASN A 219 -25.52 -3.48 8.45
C ASN A 219 -26.05 -4.35 7.31
N LEU A 220 -25.17 -5.03 6.59
CA LEU A 220 -25.48 -5.97 5.52
C LEU A 220 -25.46 -7.43 6.01
N GLY A 221 -25.21 -7.66 7.31
CA GLY A 221 -25.01 -8.99 7.89
C GLY A 221 -23.71 -9.65 7.44
N LEU A 222 -22.74 -8.87 7.00
CA LEU A 222 -21.44 -9.34 6.50
C LEU A 222 -20.33 -8.95 7.49
N LYS A 223 -19.32 -9.80 7.57
CA LYS A 223 -18.10 -9.54 8.34
C LYS A 223 -16.92 -10.22 7.65
N LEU A 224 -15.85 -9.46 7.41
CA LEU A 224 -14.59 -9.98 6.89
C LEU A 224 -13.68 -10.40 8.03
N ASP A 225 -12.90 -11.47 7.84
CA ASP A 225 -11.86 -11.88 8.78
C ASP A 225 -10.59 -11.06 8.52
N ILE A 226 -10.60 -9.85 9.04
CA ILE A 226 -9.47 -8.91 8.99
C ILE A 226 -9.08 -8.46 10.39
N LYS A 227 -7.78 -8.26 10.59
CA LYS A 227 -7.21 -7.68 11.82
C LYS A 227 -6.46 -6.40 11.48
N ILE A 228 -6.52 -5.43 12.37
CA ILE A 228 -5.76 -4.19 12.19
C ILE A 228 -4.41 -4.33 12.89
N TRP A 229 -3.35 -4.16 12.10
CA TRP A 229 -1.97 -4.14 12.60
C TRP A 229 -1.44 -2.71 12.54
N PRO A 230 -1.10 -2.09 13.68
CA PRO A 230 -0.46 -0.79 13.72
C PRO A 230 1.03 -0.93 13.37
N MET A 231 1.40 -0.55 12.15
CA MET A 231 2.74 -0.73 11.61
C MET A 231 3.57 0.55 11.73
N LEU A 232 4.71 0.44 12.40
CA LEU A 232 5.62 1.55 12.66
C LEU A 232 6.55 1.80 11.47
N TRP A 233 6.66 3.07 11.08
CA TRP A 233 7.68 3.53 10.15
C TRP A 233 8.12 4.96 10.49
N ALA A 234 9.30 5.34 10.04
CA ALA A 234 9.87 6.65 10.34
C ALA A 234 10.65 7.21 9.14
N HIS A 235 10.82 8.53 9.16
CA HIS A 235 11.80 9.20 8.32
C HIS A 235 13.09 9.42 9.12
N TYR A 236 14.23 9.10 8.50
CA TYR A 236 15.56 9.38 9.03
C TYR A 236 16.29 10.35 8.12
N LEU A 237 16.85 11.40 8.71
CA LEU A 237 17.69 12.35 8.02
C LEU A 237 19.00 11.68 7.62
N VAL A 238 19.50 11.99 6.43
CA VAL A 238 20.75 11.44 5.92
C VAL A 238 21.68 12.54 5.41
N GLU A 239 22.98 12.24 5.39
CA GLU A 239 23.98 13.15 4.83
C GLU A 239 23.79 13.32 3.32
N GLU A 240 23.99 14.53 2.81
CA GLU A 240 23.80 14.92 1.40
C GLU A 240 24.57 14.02 0.42
N LYS A 241 25.79 13.60 0.79
CA LYS A 241 26.62 12.74 -0.07
C LYS A 241 26.01 11.38 -0.41
N PHE A 242 25.01 10.91 0.38
CA PHE A 242 24.36 9.62 0.19
C PHE A 242 23.00 9.71 -0.53
N ILE A 243 22.58 10.89 -0.97
CA ILE A 243 21.23 11.12 -1.52
C ILE A 243 20.80 10.15 -2.65
N ASN A 244 21.76 9.70 -3.46
CA ASN A 244 21.50 8.80 -4.59
C ASN A 244 22.05 7.37 -4.36
N SER A 245 22.46 7.05 -3.15
CA SER A 245 23.18 5.79 -2.88
C SER A 245 22.30 4.69 -2.29
N TYR A 246 21.15 5.06 -1.72
CA TYR A 246 20.25 4.07 -1.12
C TYR A 246 19.38 3.42 -2.18
N PRO A 247 19.32 2.05 -2.22
CA PRO A 247 18.29 1.33 -2.96
C PRO A 247 16.99 1.32 -2.16
N GLN A 248 15.95 0.71 -2.67
CA GLN A 248 14.96 0.09 -1.79
C GLN A 248 15.54 -1.18 -1.21
N TRP A 249 15.13 -1.58 -0.02
CA TRP A 249 15.65 -2.78 0.59
C TRP A 249 14.71 -3.42 1.60
N PHE A 250 14.82 -4.74 1.73
CA PHE A 250 14.37 -5.52 2.88
C PHE A 250 15.57 -6.23 3.50
N CYS A 251 15.66 -6.16 4.83
CA CYS A 251 16.62 -6.91 5.60
C CYS A 251 15.92 -8.07 6.29
N PHE A 252 16.29 -9.29 5.89
CA PHE A 252 15.82 -10.53 6.48
C PHE A 252 16.83 -10.99 7.51
N GLN A 253 16.44 -11.03 8.76
CA GLN A 253 17.28 -11.62 9.80
C GLN A 253 16.42 -12.53 10.67
N LYS A 254 17.04 -13.59 11.19
CA LYS A 254 16.34 -14.50 12.07
C LYS A 254 15.88 -13.73 13.29
N SER A 255 14.59 -13.80 13.56
CA SER A 255 14.02 -13.20 14.74
C SER A 255 14.65 -13.81 15.98
N MET A 256 15.17 -12.94 16.84
CA MET A 256 15.62 -13.31 18.17
C MET A 256 14.65 -12.65 19.15
N ASP A 257 13.80 -13.47 19.76
CA ASP A 257 12.73 -13.03 20.64
C ASP A 257 11.67 -12.15 19.93
N ASP A 258 11.37 -10.97 20.42
CA ASP A 258 10.25 -10.13 19.98
C ASP A 258 10.66 -9.02 18.97
N ASP A 259 11.76 -9.15 18.25
CA ASP A 259 12.24 -8.10 17.34
C ASP A 259 11.70 -8.17 15.90
N GLY A 260 10.88 -9.17 15.59
CA GLY A 260 10.23 -9.36 14.30
C GLY A 260 11.10 -9.71 13.11
N GLY A 261 12.41 -9.48 13.19
CA GLY A 261 13.40 -9.92 12.20
C GLY A 261 13.34 -9.32 10.79
N LEU A 262 12.35 -8.46 10.48
CA LEU A 262 12.15 -7.92 9.13
C LEU A 262 12.08 -6.39 9.13
N TYR A 263 13.07 -5.77 8.51
CA TYR A 263 13.14 -4.31 8.33
C TYR A 263 13.12 -3.95 6.85
N TYR A 264 12.57 -2.81 6.52
CA TYR A 264 12.56 -2.32 5.15
C TYR A 264 12.90 -0.84 5.05
N GLY A 265 13.41 -0.42 3.90
CA GLY A 265 13.71 0.98 3.66
C GLY A 265 13.55 1.41 2.21
N PHE A 266 13.43 2.73 2.07
CA PHE A 266 13.29 3.41 0.80
C PHE A 266 14.44 4.39 0.59
N PRO A 267 14.81 4.66 -0.68
CA PRO A 267 15.78 5.71 -0.99
C PRO A 267 15.25 7.09 -0.62
N VAL A 268 16.07 8.09 -0.81
CA VAL A 268 15.65 9.50 -0.65
C VAL A 268 14.61 9.85 -1.72
N ILE A 269 13.38 10.07 -1.28
CA ILE A 269 12.27 10.54 -2.14
C ILE A 269 12.00 12.02 -1.89
N SER A 270 12.15 12.48 -0.67
CA SER A 270 11.88 13.85 -0.25
C SER A 270 12.93 14.40 0.69
N ARG A 271 12.76 15.66 1.04
CA ARG A 271 13.54 16.39 2.04
C ARG A 271 12.61 16.90 3.13
N ASN A 272 13.13 17.10 4.31
CA ASN A 272 12.38 17.71 5.39
C ASN A 272 12.21 19.24 5.19
N LYS A 273 11.52 19.91 6.11
CA LYS A 273 11.31 21.37 6.10
C LYS A 273 12.59 22.20 6.09
N ASN A 274 13.70 21.65 6.56
CA ASN A 274 15.02 22.30 6.56
C ASN A 274 15.86 21.93 5.33
N ASN A 275 15.23 21.34 4.32
CA ASN A 275 15.86 20.87 3.07
C ASN A 275 16.91 19.78 3.26
N ILE A 276 16.87 19.02 4.35
CA ILE A 276 17.74 17.87 4.60
C ILE A 276 17.13 16.63 3.98
N PRO A 277 17.89 15.83 3.19
CA PRO A 277 17.36 14.59 2.59
C PRO A 277 16.99 13.56 3.66
N ARG A 278 15.96 12.78 3.40
CA ARG A 278 15.48 11.76 4.32
C ARG A 278 15.13 10.45 3.62
N ILE A 279 15.44 9.34 4.26
CA ILE A 279 15.01 8.01 3.88
C ILE A 279 13.81 7.61 4.73
N LYS A 280 12.92 6.77 4.18
CA LYS A 280 11.83 6.14 4.93
C LYS A 280 12.25 4.74 5.33
N VAL A 281 12.01 4.37 6.59
CA VAL A 281 12.32 3.04 7.11
C VAL A 281 11.18 2.54 7.97
N GLY A 282 10.93 1.23 7.97
CA GLY A 282 9.92 0.62 8.81
C GLY A 282 10.35 -0.76 9.30
N ILE A 283 9.61 -1.24 10.29
CA ILE A 283 9.65 -2.61 10.76
C ILE A 283 8.39 -3.32 10.28
N ASP A 284 8.54 -4.45 9.60
CA ASP A 284 7.40 -5.19 9.04
C ASP A 284 6.94 -6.28 10.01
N TRP A 285 6.59 -5.83 11.18
CA TRP A 285 6.14 -6.66 12.28
C TRP A 285 5.30 -5.84 13.27
N ALA A 286 4.30 -6.47 13.86
CA ALA A 286 3.51 -5.91 14.94
C ALA A 286 3.39 -6.94 16.08
N PRO A 287 3.72 -6.57 17.33
CA PRO A 287 3.58 -7.48 18.47
C PRO A 287 2.14 -8.00 18.59
N PRO A 288 1.94 -9.27 18.94
CA PRO A 288 0.60 -9.86 19.05
C PRO A 288 -0.36 -9.12 19.98
N ASN A 289 0.16 -8.47 21.02
CA ASN A 289 -0.62 -7.75 22.02
C ASN A 289 -1.19 -6.41 21.54
N ILE A 290 -0.74 -5.88 20.39
CA ILE A 290 -1.29 -4.65 19.80
C ILE A 290 -2.11 -4.90 18.53
N ILE A 291 -2.16 -6.14 18.06
CA ILE A 291 -2.97 -6.51 16.90
C ILE A 291 -4.46 -6.36 17.23
N GLY A 292 -5.20 -5.68 16.37
CA GLY A 292 -6.63 -5.42 16.56
C GLY A 292 -6.95 -4.21 17.46
N ILE A 293 -5.96 -3.49 17.93
CA ILE A 293 -6.15 -2.24 18.68
C ILE A 293 -6.32 -1.10 17.68
N ASP A 294 -7.42 -0.36 17.84
CA ASP A 294 -7.74 0.81 16.98
C ASP A 294 -6.86 2.04 17.27
N ASN A 295 -5.90 1.91 18.17
CA ASN A 295 -5.04 3.01 18.58
C ASN A 295 -3.80 3.09 17.69
N LYS A 296 -3.77 4.08 16.80
CA LYS A 296 -2.65 4.40 15.90
C LYS A 296 -1.72 5.46 16.48
N SER A 297 -1.97 5.93 17.70
CA SER A 297 -1.16 6.99 18.31
C SER A 297 0.23 6.47 18.68
N MET A 298 1.24 7.27 18.40
CA MET A 298 2.60 7.06 18.92
C MET A 298 2.69 7.18 20.45
N GLU A 299 1.66 7.74 21.09
CA GLU A 299 1.52 7.76 22.55
C GLU A 299 1.17 6.38 23.13
N ASN A 300 0.88 5.38 22.28
CA ASN A 300 0.68 4.02 22.73
C ASN A 300 2.00 3.46 23.28
N PRO A 301 2.06 3.05 24.55
CA PRO A 301 3.30 2.58 25.20
C PRO A 301 3.93 1.36 24.51
N PHE A 302 3.18 0.64 23.67
CA PHE A 302 3.71 -0.47 22.89
C PHE A 302 4.51 -0.03 21.66
N MET A 303 4.43 1.25 21.26
CA MET A 303 5.21 1.78 20.14
C MET A 303 6.63 2.15 20.52
N ASP A 304 6.88 2.52 21.77
CA ASP A 304 8.23 2.90 22.24
C ASP A 304 9.28 1.79 22.08
N PRO A 305 9.01 0.52 22.45
CA PRO A 305 9.93 -0.58 22.20
C PRO A 305 10.22 -0.80 20.71
N LEU A 306 9.18 -0.74 19.85
CA LEU A 306 9.35 -0.88 18.40
C LEU A 306 10.17 0.27 17.82
N LYS A 307 9.94 1.49 18.29
CA LYS A 307 10.71 2.66 17.86
C LYS A 307 12.17 2.51 18.23
N LYS A 308 12.46 2.01 19.42
CA LYS A 308 13.83 1.75 19.87
C LYS A 308 14.50 0.68 18.99
N LEU A 309 13.83 -0.43 18.70
CA LEU A 309 14.34 -1.47 17.80
C LEU A 309 14.67 -0.90 16.41
N LEU A 310 13.79 -0.05 15.87
CA LEU A 310 13.99 0.58 14.57
C LEU A 310 15.18 1.55 14.60
N ASP A 311 15.31 2.37 15.65
CA ASP A 311 16.44 3.29 15.82
C ASP A 311 17.77 2.52 15.94
N ASP A 312 17.81 1.51 16.78
CA ASP A 312 19.00 0.68 17.00
C ASP A 312 19.43 -0.02 15.70
N PHE A 313 18.45 -0.57 14.96
CA PHE A 313 18.73 -1.19 13.67
C PHE A 313 19.33 -0.19 12.67
N ILE A 314 18.70 0.95 12.48
CA ILE A 314 19.10 1.94 11.47
C ILE A 314 20.47 2.53 11.77
N LEU A 315 20.72 2.95 13.00
CA LEU A 315 21.99 3.57 13.40
C LEU A 315 23.17 2.59 13.29
N ASN A 316 22.92 1.30 13.51
CA ASN A 316 23.97 0.29 13.43
C ASN A 316 24.21 -0.25 12.02
N ASN A 317 23.18 -0.30 11.16
CA ASN A 317 23.25 -1.02 9.88
C ASN A 317 23.23 -0.13 8.63
N ILE A 318 22.89 1.17 8.76
CA ILE A 318 22.78 2.07 7.61
C ILE A 318 23.74 3.24 7.78
N ASN A 319 24.65 3.42 6.80
CA ASN A 319 25.60 4.53 6.79
C ASN A 319 24.93 5.84 6.39
N GLY A 320 25.45 6.95 6.90
CA GLY A 320 25.01 8.30 6.53
C GLY A 320 23.75 8.78 7.22
N VAL A 321 23.19 8.01 8.15
CA VAL A 321 22.04 8.43 8.96
C VAL A 321 22.48 9.43 10.01
N ILE A 322 21.77 10.57 10.09
CA ILE A 322 22.02 11.66 11.05
C ILE A 322 21.13 11.47 12.29
N GLY A 323 19.87 11.10 12.09
CA GLY A 323 18.91 10.90 13.17
C GLY A 323 17.48 10.77 12.66
N CYS A 324 16.54 10.46 13.55
CA CYS A 324 15.12 10.38 13.23
C CYS A 324 14.53 11.79 13.06
N ASP A 325 13.70 11.98 12.02
CA ASP A 325 13.00 13.24 11.73
C ASP A 325 11.53 13.15 12.21
N GLU A 326 10.80 12.18 11.73
CA GLU A 326 9.38 11.99 12.01
C GLU A 326 9.04 10.49 12.11
N THR A 327 8.06 10.15 12.93
CA THR A 327 7.61 8.77 13.14
C THR A 327 6.11 8.67 12.90
N PHE A 328 5.68 7.56 12.32
CA PHE A 328 4.29 7.33 11.92
C PHE A 328 3.86 5.90 12.26
N VAL A 329 2.56 5.73 12.44
CA VAL A 329 1.89 4.42 12.55
C VAL A 329 0.83 4.33 11.48
N SER A 330 0.88 3.29 10.65
CA SER A 330 -0.12 3.02 9.62
C SER A 330 -0.95 1.80 9.97
N PRO A 331 -2.28 1.85 9.83
CA PRO A 331 -3.14 0.69 10.08
C PRO A 331 -3.13 -0.25 8.88
N TYR A 332 -2.46 -1.39 8.99
CA TYR A 332 -2.59 -2.44 7.99
C TYR A 332 -3.85 -3.27 8.26
N THR A 333 -4.65 -3.50 7.23
CA THR A 333 -5.75 -4.46 7.26
C THR A 333 -5.20 -5.81 6.83
N MET A 334 -4.93 -6.68 7.80
CA MET A 334 -4.33 -7.99 7.59
C MET A 334 -5.39 -9.07 7.52
N THR A 335 -5.26 -9.99 6.57
CA THR A 335 -5.92 -11.29 6.53
C THR A 335 -5.01 -12.34 7.15
N SER A 336 -5.55 -13.49 7.52
CA SER A 336 -4.76 -14.57 8.14
C SER A 336 -3.76 -15.23 7.16
N ASP A 337 -4.06 -15.18 5.87
CA ASP A 337 -3.28 -15.75 4.78
C ASP A 337 -2.54 -14.70 3.93
N VAL A 338 -2.58 -13.43 4.37
CA VAL A 338 -1.96 -12.27 3.69
C VAL A 338 -2.55 -11.96 2.31
N ASN A 339 -3.53 -12.71 1.85
CA ASN A 339 -4.22 -12.49 0.58
C ASN A 339 -5.19 -11.31 0.67
N PHE A 340 -5.47 -10.69 -0.47
CA PHE A 340 -6.46 -9.61 -0.52
C PHE A 340 -7.88 -10.18 -0.54
N ILE A 341 -8.84 -9.40 -0.09
CA ILE A 341 -10.25 -9.69 -0.22
C ILE A 341 -10.80 -8.78 -1.30
N LEU A 342 -11.16 -9.34 -2.46
CA LEU A 342 -11.83 -8.65 -3.56
C LEU A 342 -13.00 -9.51 -4.03
N ASP A 343 -14.17 -9.22 -3.50
CA ASP A 343 -15.36 -10.04 -3.71
C ASP A 343 -16.62 -9.20 -3.99
N LYS A 344 -17.67 -9.84 -4.49
CA LYS A 344 -18.99 -9.25 -4.72
C LYS A 344 -20.03 -10.03 -3.90
N PRO A 345 -20.08 -9.85 -2.56
CA PRO A 345 -20.91 -10.63 -1.64
C PRO A 345 -22.43 -10.37 -1.80
N LYS A 346 -22.80 -9.32 -2.51
CA LYS A 346 -24.20 -8.99 -2.88
C LYS A 346 -24.27 -8.65 -4.36
N PRO A 347 -25.42 -8.78 -4.99
CA PRO A 347 -25.57 -8.58 -6.45
C PRO A 347 -25.04 -7.23 -6.95
N ASN A 348 -25.12 -6.19 -6.14
CA ASN A 348 -24.70 -4.82 -6.49
C ASN A 348 -23.70 -4.21 -5.50
N ILE A 349 -23.02 -5.02 -4.67
CA ILE A 349 -22.02 -4.54 -3.72
C ILE A 349 -20.73 -5.31 -3.90
N THR A 350 -19.68 -4.61 -4.34
CA THR A 350 -18.31 -5.11 -4.46
C THR A 350 -17.48 -4.59 -3.29
N VAL A 351 -16.63 -5.42 -2.71
CA VAL A 351 -15.83 -5.09 -1.53
C VAL A 351 -14.37 -5.33 -1.81
N PHE A 352 -13.52 -4.42 -1.36
CA PHE A 352 -12.07 -4.60 -1.24
C PHE A 352 -11.61 -4.33 0.19
N SER A 353 -10.85 -5.26 0.75
CA SER A 353 -10.17 -5.11 2.06
C SER A 353 -8.97 -6.06 2.14
N GLY A 354 -8.34 -6.17 3.31
CA GLY A 354 -7.23 -7.10 3.52
C GLY A 354 -6.00 -6.77 2.69
N GLY A 355 -5.65 -5.48 2.56
CA GLY A 355 -4.50 -5.04 1.75
C GLY A 355 -3.14 -5.53 2.24
N SER A 356 -3.08 -6.11 3.44
CA SER A 356 -1.97 -6.87 4.04
C SER A 356 -0.58 -6.25 3.83
N GLY A 357 -0.48 -4.89 3.94
CA GLY A 357 0.76 -4.15 3.71
C GLY A 357 1.24 -4.08 2.26
N GLN A 358 0.66 -4.84 1.35
CA GLN A 358 1.21 -5.05 0.01
C GLN A 358 0.39 -4.43 -1.13
N SER A 359 -0.84 -4.00 -0.90
CA SER A 359 -1.82 -3.70 -1.94
C SER A 359 -1.50 -2.50 -2.83
N PHE A 360 -0.77 -1.48 -2.36
CA PHE A 360 -0.57 -0.25 -3.14
C PHE A 360 0.15 -0.50 -4.48
N LYS A 361 1.11 -1.42 -4.52
CA LYS A 361 1.83 -1.78 -5.76
C LYS A 361 0.91 -2.43 -6.79
N PHE A 362 -0.19 -3.03 -6.34
CA PHE A 362 -1.24 -3.64 -7.18
C PHE A 362 -2.41 -2.69 -7.45
N ALA A 363 -2.33 -1.41 -7.07
CA ALA A 363 -3.44 -0.47 -7.16
C ALA A 363 -4.11 -0.40 -8.55
N PRO A 364 -3.39 -0.31 -9.68
CA PRO A 364 -4.03 -0.28 -10.99
C PRO A 364 -4.78 -1.58 -11.31
N LEU A 365 -4.24 -2.72 -10.90
CA LEU A 365 -4.85 -4.03 -11.09
C LEU A 365 -6.10 -4.19 -10.20
N ILE A 366 -5.99 -3.83 -8.92
CA ILE A 366 -7.12 -3.82 -7.98
C ILE A 366 -8.23 -2.90 -8.49
N GLY A 367 -7.89 -1.68 -8.90
CA GLY A 367 -8.84 -0.72 -9.44
C GLY A 367 -9.58 -1.26 -10.67
N LYS A 368 -8.88 -1.95 -11.57
CA LYS A 368 -9.46 -2.57 -12.77
C LYS A 368 -10.39 -3.73 -12.39
N CYS A 369 -9.99 -4.63 -11.49
CA CYS A 369 -10.85 -5.72 -11.02
C CYS A 369 -12.10 -5.19 -10.31
N LEU A 370 -11.99 -4.16 -9.48
CA LEU A 370 -13.14 -3.52 -8.83
C LEU A 370 -14.10 -2.90 -9.82
N ALA A 371 -13.57 -2.18 -10.82
CA ALA A 371 -14.37 -1.58 -11.89
C ALA A 371 -15.11 -2.66 -12.72
N GLU A 372 -14.42 -3.72 -13.10
CA GLU A 372 -14.99 -4.83 -13.88
C GLU A 372 -16.09 -5.56 -13.08
N LYS A 373 -15.87 -5.85 -11.79
CA LYS A 373 -16.89 -6.47 -10.93
C LYS A 373 -18.10 -5.57 -10.72
N ALA A 374 -17.91 -4.26 -10.52
CA ALA A 374 -19.03 -3.30 -10.43
C ALA A 374 -19.81 -3.21 -11.73
N LEU A 375 -19.18 -3.45 -12.88
CA LEU A 375 -19.84 -3.52 -14.19
C LEU A 375 -20.37 -4.92 -14.52
N ASN A 376 -20.42 -5.84 -13.56
CA ASN A 376 -20.85 -7.23 -13.74
C ASN A 376 -20.05 -8.00 -14.82
N LYS A 377 -18.75 -7.67 -14.94
CA LYS A 377 -17.80 -8.33 -15.84
C LYS A 377 -16.89 -9.28 -15.05
N ASN A 378 -16.36 -10.28 -15.76
CA ASN A 378 -15.27 -11.09 -15.20
C ASN A 378 -14.00 -10.25 -15.06
N CYS A 379 -13.24 -10.50 -14.01
CA CYS A 379 -11.91 -9.90 -13.87
C CYS A 379 -11.00 -10.32 -15.03
N SER A 380 -10.28 -9.35 -15.59
CA SER A 380 -9.29 -9.58 -16.64
C SER A 380 -8.05 -10.32 -16.15
N PHE A 381 -7.89 -10.46 -14.85
CA PHE A 381 -6.75 -11.12 -14.20
C PHE A 381 -7.23 -12.31 -13.37
N ASP A 382 -6.38 -13.32 -13.26
CA ASP A 382 -6.61 -14.43 -12.34
C ASP A 382 -6.28 -13.99 -10.91
N ILE A 383 -7.31 -13.65 -10.16
CA ILE A 383 -7.25 -13.23 -8.75
C ILE A 383 -7.83 -14.31 -7.83
N SER A 384 -7.82 -15.57 -8.27
CA SER A 384 -8.34 -16.69 -7.47
C SER A 384 -7.62 -16.93 -6.15
N CYS A 385 -6.44 -16.33 -5.99
CA CYS A 385 -5.70 -16.32 -4.73
C CYS A 385 -6.13 -15.21 -3.75
N TRP A 386 -7.06 -14.33 -4.14
CA TRP A 386 -7.56 -13.20 -3.34
C TRP A 386 -8.96 -13.46 -2.81
#